data_f1d30fd60e231147dc67ef8e14bce438
#
_entry.id   f1d30fd60e231147dc67ef8e14bce438
#
_cell.length_a   1.000
_cell.length_b   1.000
_cell.length_c   1.000
_cell.angle_alpha   90.00
_cell.angle_beta   90.00
_cell.angle_gamma   90.00
#
_symmetry.space_group_name_H-M   'P 1'
#
loop_
_entity.id
_entity.type
_entity.pdbx_description
1 polymer ?
#
loop_
_entity_poly.entity_id
_entity_poly.type
_entity_poly.pdbx_seq_one_letter_code
_entity_poly.pdbx_strand_id
1 'polypeptide(L)'
;MTYRRHPANTRTINRAIAHLGLEIVRGYGYAYFVNKEGDQIGESVSVAYLSHQSVAGWVNDAILELERHYEVAYYPDRIVN
;
A
#
# COMPACT_ATOMS: atom_id res chain seq x y z
N MET A 1 -3.63 -10.39 -27.24
CA MET A 1 -3.70 -10.10 -26.67
C MET A 1 -3.75 -9.95 -26.04
N THR A 2 -4.07 -9.74 -25.76
CA THR A 2 -3.78 -9.46 -25.14
C THR A 2 -4.11 -9.13 -23.93
N TYR A 3 -3.86 -9.69 -23.05
CA TYR A 3 -4.12 -9.47 -21.77
C TYR A 3 -3.51 -8.25 -21.27
N ARG A 4 -4.27 -7.44 -20.63
CA ARG A 4 -3.74 -6.25 -20.20
C ARG A 4 -3.77 -6.17 -18.73
N ARG A 5 -2.71 -5.90 -18.06
CA ARG A 5 -2.68 -5.74 -16.71
C ARG A 5 -2.60 -4.33 -16.38
N HIS A 6 -3.23 -3.88 -15.34
CA HIS A 6 -3.12 -2.50 -14.88
C HIS A 6 -1.79 -2.31 -14.17
N PRO A 7 -1.00 -1.36 -14.57
CA PRO A 7 0.26 -1.14 -13.90
C PRO A 7 0.03 -0.57 -12.50
N ALA A 8 0.95 -0.84 -11.61
CA ALA A 8 0.91 -0.24 -10.29
C ALA A 8 1.39 1.20 -10.40
N ASN A 9 0.53 2.12 -10.07
CA ASN A 9 0.88 3.53 -10.03
C ASN A 9 0.06 4.15 -8.91
N THR A 10 0.26 5.42 -8.63
CA THR A 10 -0.43 6.08 -7.52
C THR A 10 -1.93 5.88 -7.62
N ARG A 11 -2.49 6.03 -8.80
CA ARG A 11 -3.92 5.94 -8.96
C ARG A 11 -4.46 4.54 -8.72
N THR A 12 -3.84 3.52 -9.31
CA THR A 12 -4.33 2.16 -9.16
C THR A 12 -4.13 1.65 -7.74
N ILE A 13 -3.02 2.03 -7.11
CA ILE A 13 -2.77 1.62 -5.74
C ILE A 13 -3.76 2.31 -4.81
N ASN A 14 -3.96 3.60 -4.97
CA ASN A 14 -4.87 4.33 -4.10
C ASN A 14 -6.29 3.81 -4.22
N ARG A 15 -6.69 3.42 -5.41
CA ARG A 15 -8.01 2.84 -5.58
C ARG A 15 -8.11 1.54 -4.79
N ALA A 16 -7.05 0.74 -4.81
CA ALA A 16 -7.07 -0.56 -4.16
C ALA A 16 -6.98 -0.48 -2.64
N ILE A 17 -6.39 0.60 -2.10
CA ILE A 17 -6.25 0.72 -0.65
C ILE A 17 -7.19 1.73 -0.03
N ALA A 18 -8.08 2.32 -0.82
CA ALA A 18 -9.01 3.33 -0.31
C ALA A 18 -9.86 2.79 0.84
N HIS A 19 -10.24 1.52 0.78
CA HIS A 19 -11.04 0.92 1.83
C HIS A 19 -10.28 0.79 3.14
N LEU A 20 -8.97 0.92 3.12
CA LEU A 20 -8.17 0.88 4.32
C LEU A 20 -8.02 2.27 4.93
N GLY A 21 -8.53 3.27 4.25
CA GLY A 21 -8.37 4.66 4.71
C GLY A 21 -6.97 5.18 4.46
N LEU A 22 -6.26 4.60 3.49
CA LEU A 22 -4.88 4.98 3.21
C LEU A 22 -4.71 5.49 1.80
N GLU A 23 -3.65 6.24 1.61
CA GLU A 23 -3.19 6.67 0.30
C GLU A 23 -1.71 6.44 0.24
N ILE A 24 -1.19 6.13 -0.94
CA ILE A 24 0.25 6.04 -1.10
C ILE A 24 0.76 7.38 -1.60
N VAL A 25 1.88 7.81 -1.05
CA VAL A 25 2.52 9.05 -1.46
C VAL A 25 3.90 8.68 -1.98
N ARG A 26 4.23 9.19 -3.14
CA ARG A 26 5.50 8.85 -3.75
C ARG A 26 6.47 10.00 -3.58
N GLY A 27 7.64 9.69 -3.04
CA GLY A 27 8.73 10.65 -2.98
C GLY A 27 9.71 10.33 -4.08
N TYR A 28 10.90 10.83 -3.94
CA TYR A 28 11.93 10.63 -4.93
C TYR A 28 12.73 9.41 -4.49
N GLY A 29 12.48 8.28 -5.09
CA GLY A 29 13.16 7.05 -4.75
C GLY A 29 12.52 6.31 -3.58
N TYR A 30 11.35 6.73 -3.14
CA TYR A 30 10.67 6.05 -2.04
C TYR A 30 9.18 6.32 -2.09
N ALA A 31 8.42 5.55 -1.32
CA ALA A 31 6.99 5.75 -1.21
C ALA A 31 6.57 5.40 0.22
N TYR A 32 5.45 5.94 0.65
CA TYR A 32 4.93 5.65 1.98
C TYR A 32 3.42 5.84 1.98
N PHE A 33 2.78 5.35 3.03
CA PHE A 33 1.34 5.44 3.14
C PHE A 33 0.96 6.51 4.16
N VAL A 34 -0.14 7.19 3.93
CA VAL A 34 -0.66 8.17 4.87
C VAL A 34 -2.13 7.87 5.12
N ASN A 35 -2.62 8.23 6.28
CA ASN A 35 -4.05 8.09 6.58
C ASN A 35 -4.78 9.36 6.17
N LYS A 36 -6.06 9.43 6.49
CA LYS A 36 -6.88 10.56 6.07
C LYS A 36 -6.48 11.86 6.72
N GLU A 37 -5.84 11.79 7.87
CA GLU A 37 -5.35 12.98 8.55
C GLU A 37 -4.01 13.43 8.02
N GLY A 38 -3.42 12.66 7.13
CA GLY A 38 -2.13 13.01 6.57
C GLY A 38 -0.95 12.46 7.35
N ASP A 39 -1.21 11.63 8.36
CA ASP A 39 -0.13 11.06 9.14
C ASP A 39 0.47 9.87 8.42
N GLN A 40 1.79 9.77 8.45
CA GLN A 40 2.45 8.63 7.81
C GLN A 40 2.19 7.37 8.63
N ILE A 41 1.81 6.32 7.95
CA ILE A 41 1.54 5.03 8.57
C ILE A 41 2.67 4.11 8.19
N GLY A 42 3.48 3.74 9.15
CA GLY A 42 4.60 2.84 8.91
C GLY A 42 5.80 3.56 8.35
N GLU A 43 6.68 2.80 7.75
CA GLU A 43 7.92 3.34 7.22
C GLU A 43 7.89 3.49 5.74
N SER A 44 8.79 4.29 5.23
CA SER A 44 8.94 4.47 3.79
C SER A 44 9.55 3.22 3.16
N VAL A 45 9.16 2.97 1.94
CA VAL A 45 9.69 1.86 1.17
C VAL A 45 10.58 2.44 0.08
N SER A 46 11.81 1.97 0.01
CA SER A 46 12.71 2.39 -1.06
C SER A 46 12.28 1.75 -2.35
N VAL A 47 11.94 2.56 -3.32
CA VAL A 47 11.48 2.01 -4.59
C VAL A 47 11.66 3.07 -5.66
N ALA A 48 12.23 2.66 -6.78
CA ALA A 48 12.42 3.58 -7.89
C ALA A 48 11.10 3.83 -8.62
N TYR A 49 10.33 2.78 -8.83
CA TYR A 49 9.06 2.88 -9.55
C TYR A 49 8.02 2.06 -8.83
N LEU A 50 6.83 2.60 -8.70
CA LEU A 50 5.74 1.84 -8.06
C LEU A 50 5.43 0.56 -8.81
N SER A 51 5.71 0.54 -10.11
CA SER A 51 5.45 -0.64 -10.92
C SER A 51 6.41 -1.79 -10.66
N HIS A 52 7.42 -1.61 -9.80
CA HIS A 52 8.30 -2.70 -9.43
C HIS A 52 7.54 -3.74 -8.61
N GLN A 53 6.39 -3.42 -8.12
CA GLN A 53 5.58 -4.33 -7.36
C GLN A 53 4.17 -4.30 -7.90
N SER A 54 3.45 -5.40 -7.80
CA SER A 54 2.07 -5.44 -8.28
C SER A 54 1.18 -4.63 -7.36
N VAL A 55 -0.01 -4.29 -7.83
CA VAL A 55 -0.98 -3.61 -6.97
C VAL A 55 -1.29 -4.48 -5.76
N ALA A 56 -1.44 -5.79 -5.95
CA ALA A 56 -1.71 -6.68 -4.83
C ALA A 56 -0.58 -6.66 -3.81
N GLY A 57 0.66 -6.56 -4.28
CA GLY A 57 1.80 -6.46 -3.37
C GLY A 57 1.75 -5.19 -2.56
N TRP A 58 1.38 -4.08 -3.19
CA TRP A 58 1.26 -2.82 -2.47
C TRP A 58 0.12 -2.86 -1.45
N VAL A 59 -0.98 -3.55 -1.77
CA VAL A 59 -2.08 -3.73 -0.83
C VAL A 59 -1.60 -4.50 0.39
N ASN A 60 -0.84 -5.56 0.17
CA ASN A 60 -0.30 -6.35 1.28
C ASN A 60 0.63 -5.51 2.15
N ASP A 61 1.46 -4.69 1.53
CA ASP A 61 2.34 -3.81 2.29
C ASP A 61 1.53 -2.81 3.10
N ALA A 62 0.48 -2.27 2.53
CA ALA A 62 -0.37 -1.32 3.24
C ALA A 62 -0.99 -1.96 4.47
N ILE A 63 -1.47 -3.18 4.35
CA ILE A 63 -2.06 -3.90 5.46
C ILE A 63 -1.03 -4.16 6.54
N LEU A 64 0.16 -4.58 6.14
CA LEU A 64 1.23 -4.84 7.10
C LEU A 64 1.62 -3.59 7.85
N GLU A 65 1.70 -2.46 7.14
CA GLU A 65 2.09 -1.23 7.80
C GLU A 65 1.00 -0.76 8.77
N LEU A 66 -0.26 -0.98 8.41
CA LEU A 66 -1.34 -0.66 9.33
C LEU A 66 -1.24 -1.51 10.60
N GLU A 67 -1.01 -2.80 10.43
CA GLU A 67 -0.92 -3.70 11.58
C GLU A 67 0.24 -3.33 12.47
N ARG A 68 1.37 -3.00 11.88
CA ARG A 68 2.51 -2.61 12.67
C ARG A 68 2.30 -1.30 13.37
N HIS A 69 1.70 -0.35 12.67
CA HIS A 69 1.53 0.99 13.21
C HIS A 69 0.62 0.97 14.44
N TYR A 70 -0.44 0.20 14.38
CA TYR A 70 -1.40 0.15 15.47
C TYR A 70 -1.17 -1.05 16.38
N GLU A 71 -0.21 -1.90 16.02
CA GLU A 71 0.15 -3.07 16.83
C GLU A 71 -1.04 -3.99 17.04
N VAL A 72 -1.86 -4.13 16.02
CA VAL A 72 -3.01 -5.02 16.11
C VAL A 72 -3.19 -5.71 14.78
N ALA A 73 -3.86 -6.83 14.78
CA ALA A 73 -4.21 -7.49 13.55
C ALA A 73 -5.44 -6.79 13.00
N TYR A 74 -5.26 -6.08 11.92
CA TYR A 74 -6.31 -5.28 11.38
C TYR A 74 -7.37 -6.11 10.69
N TYR A 75 -6.98 -7.25 10.12
CA TYR A 75 -7.91 -8.14 9.47
C TYR A 75 -7.88 -9.48 10.17
N PRO A 76 -8.82 -9.73 11.02
CA PRO A 76 -8.80 -10.99 11.76
C PRO A 76 -8.90 -12.19 10.89
N ASP A 77 -9.60 -12.11 9.79
CA ASP A 77 -9.70 -13.27 8.96
C ASP A 77 -8.51 -13.49 8.10
N ARG A 78 -7.55 -12.64 8.07
CA ARG A 78 -6.38 -12.84 7.33
C ARG A 78 -5.38 -13.60 8.16
N ILE A 79 -5.66 -14.56 8.84
CA ILE A 79 -4.82 -15.20 9.63
C ILE A 79 -4.04 -16.12 9.09
N VAL A 80 -3.07 -16.22 9.40
CA VAL A 80 -2.32 -16.98 9.08
C VAL A 80 -1.96 -17.89 9.87
N ASN A 81 -2.00 -18.14 10.53
CA ASN A 81 -1.69 -19.09 11.31
C ASN A 81 -0.72 -19.77 11.12
#